data_784968c834f115719121928ff02dcb41
#
_entry.id   784968c834f115719121928ff02dcb41
#
_cell.length_a   1.000
_cell.length_b   1.000
_cell.length_c   1.000
_cell.angle_alpha   90.00
_cell.angle_beta   90.00
_cell.angle_gamma   90.00
#
_symmetry.space_group_name_H-M   'P 1'
#
loop_
_entity.id
_entity.type
_entity.pdbx_description
1 polymer ?
#
loop_
_entity_poly.entity_id
_entity_poly.type
_entity_poly.pdbx_seq_one_letter_code
_entity_poly.pdbx_strand_id
1 'polypeptide(L)'
;MELNLKKVPETPGVYKFFNNSEIIYIGKAKNLKKRVSSYFGNAQKDRKTSQIKKLTDQIETFTTKNEVEALLLEQMLIRENKPKFNILLRDDKTYPYIYLSLIHI
;
A
#
# COMPACT_ATOMS: atom_id res chain seq x y z
N MET A 1 9.24 2.63 17.41
CA MET A 1 7.94 1.97 17.56
C MET A 1 7.93 0.61 16.87
N GLU A 2 7.37 -0.34 17.52
CA GLU A 2 7.36 -1.69 17.01
C GLU A 2 6.05 -1.99 16.29
N LEU A 3 6.16 -2.46 15.07
CA LEU A 3 4.98 -2.81 14.30
C LEU A 3 4.61 -4.25 14.55
N ASN A 4 3.33 -4.49 14.82
CA ASN A 4 2.87 -5.83 15.11
C ASN A 4 2.42 -6.56 13.85
N LEU A 5 3.38 -7.12 13.14
CA LEU A 5 3.11 -7.81 11.90
C LEU A 5 2.38 -9.15 12.10
N LYS A 6 2.38 -9.66 13.30
CA LYS A 6 1.72 -10.92 13.58
C LYS A 6 0.19 -10.82 13.50
N LYS A 7 -0.32 -9.60 13.65
CA LYS A 7 -1.76 -9.38 13.58
C LYS A 7 -2.27 -9.19 12.17
N VAL A 8 -1.39 -9.14 11.19
CA VAL A 8 -1.79 -8.99 9.80
C VAL A 8 -2.33 -10.33 9.31
N PRO A 9 -3.56 -10.36 8.77
CA PRO A 9 -4.14 -11.63 8.34
C PRO A 9 -3.56 -12.14 7.03
N GLU A 10 -3.65 -13.44 6.82
CA GLU A 10 -3.18 -14.06 5.58
C GLU A 10 -4.31 -14.14 4.59
N THR A 11 -4.87 -13.00 4.24
CA THR A 11 -6.03 -12.90 3.36
C THR A 11 -5.81 -11.86 2.30
N PRO A 12 -6.60 -11.88 1.22
CA PRO A 12 -6.57 -10.76 0.28
C PRO A 12 -7.05 -9.50 0.96
N GLY A 13 -6.55 -8.38 0.52
CA GLY A 13 -6.99 -7.13 1.10
C GLY A 13 -6.14 -5.96 0.71
N VAL A 14 -6.32 -4.88 1.46
CA VAL A 14 -5.63 -3.61 1.23
C VAL A 14 -4.91 -3.22 2.52
N TYR A 15 -3.73 -2.63 2.37
CA TYR A 15 -2.98 -2.15 3.51
C TYR A 15 -2.68 -0.67 3.35
N LYS A 16 -2.63 0.03 4.49
CA LYS A 16 -2.28 1.44 4.53
C LYS A 16 -1.09 1.62 5.44
N PHE A 17 -0.10 2.35 4.99
CA PHE A 17 1.06 2.70 5.80
C PHE A 17 0.99 4.16 6.19
N PHE A 18 1.29 4.45 7.45
CA PHE A 18 1.17 5.80 8.01
C PHE A 18 2.50 6.31 8.52
N ASN A 19 2.65 7.62 8.48
CA ASN A 19 3.73 8.32 9.15
C ASN A 19 3.12 9.53 9.84
N ASN A 20 3.22 9.59 11.18
CA ASN A 20 2.63 10.67 11.96
C ASN A 20 1.15 10.86 11.64
N SER A 21 0.41 9.76 11.60
CA SER A 21 -1.03 9.75 11.34
C SER A 21 -1.42 10.14 9.91
N GLU A 22 -0.45 10.30 9.04
CA GLU A 22 -0.70 10.61 7.64
C GLU A 22 -0.49 9.37 6.80
N ILE A 23 -1.43 9.10 5.88
CA ILE A 23 -1.30 7.95 5.00
C ILE A 23 -0.23 8.26 3.95
N ILE A 24 0.82 7.44 3.92
CA ILE A 24 1.90 7.65 2.97
C ILE A 24 1.87 6.66 1.80
N TYR A 25 1.21 5.52 1.98
CA TYR A 25 1.14 4.53 0.92
C TYR A 25 -0.03 3.59 1.13
N ILE A 26 -0.69 3.22 0.04
CA ILE A 26 -1.79 2.25 0.04
C ILE A 26 -1.47 1.20 -1.01
N GLY A 27 -1.65 -0.07 -0.66
CA GLY A 27 -1.41 -1.15 -1.59
C GLY A 27 -2.39 -2.29 -1.40
N LYS A 28 -2.44 -3.17 -2.38
CA LYS A 28 -3.27 -4.37 -2.29
C LYS A 28 -2.41 -5.61 -2.25
N ALA A 29 -2.97 -6.70 -1.77
CA ALA A 29 -2.25 -7.95 -1.68
C ALA A 29 -3.18 -9.14 -1.82
N LYS A 30 -2.66 -10.20 -2.39
CA LYS A 30 -3.32 -11.49 -2.41
C LYS A 30 -3.24 -12.12 -1.02
N ASN A 31 -2.15 -11.87 -0.31
CA ASN A 31 -1.93 -12.31 1.05
C ASN A 31 -1.31 -11.13 1.79
N LEU A 32 -2.12 -10.49 2.62
CA LEU A 32 -1.69 -9.29 3.32
C LEU A 32 -0.45 -9.51 4.17
N LYS A 33 -0.42 -10.60 4.91
CA LYS A 33 0.69 -10.85 5.79
C LYS A 33 2.01 -10.98 5.03
N LYS A 34 2.00 -11.74 3.94
CA LYS A 34 3.20 -11.90 3.13
C LYS A 34 3.65 -10.58 2.52
N ARG A 35 2.69 -9.83 1.98
CA ARG A 35 3.02 -8.59 1.30
C ARG A 35 3.56 -7.54 2.28
N VAL A 36 2.86 -7.35 3.39
CA VAL A 36 3.29 -6.38 4.39
C VAL A 36 4.64 -6.79 4.97
N SER A 37 4.80 -8.07 5.28
CA SER A 37 6.07 -8.55 5.81
C SER A 37 7.23 -8.33 4.85
N SER A 38 6.97 -8.39 3.54
CA SER A 38 8.03 -8.18 2.56
C SER A 38 8.58 -6.76 2.60
N TYR A 39 7.80 -5.79 3.04
CA TYR A 39 8.28 -4.43 3.19
C TYR A 39 9.24 -4.29 4.36
N PHE A 40 9.07 -5.12 5.37
CA PHE A 40 9.84 -5.00 6.61
C PHE A 40 10.84 -6.14 6.80
N GLY A 41 11.03 -6.94 5.76
CA GLY A 41 12.03 -7.99 5.81
C GLY A 41 13.43 -7.43 5.56
N ASN A 42 14.41 -8.33 5.58
CA ASN A 42 15.81 -7.91 5.40
C ASN A 42 16.22 -7.75 3.96
N ALA A 43 15.39 -8.15 3.03
CA ALA A 43 15.76 -8.17 1.62
C ALA A 43 15.12 -7.05 0.82
N GLN A 44 15.21 -5.83 1.29
CA GLN A 44 14.74 -4.70 0.51
C GLN A 44 15.67 -4.48 -0.66
N LYS A 45 15.12 -4.51 -1.84
CA LYS A 45 15.91 -4.39 -3.04
C LYS A 45 15.72 -3.07 -3.76
N ASP A 46 14.62 -2.40 -3.54
CA ASP A 46 14.39 -1.16 -4.24
C ASP A 46 14.27 0.02 -3.28
N ARG A 47 14.45 1.19 -3.85
CA ARG A 47 14.43 2.43 -3.08
C ARG A 47 13.06 2.70 -2.47
N LYS A 48 12.02 2.41 -3.22
CA LYS A 48 10.67 2.66 -2.75
C LYS A 48 10.36 1.88 -1.48
N THR A 49 10.64 0.60 -1.49
CA THR A 49 10.38 -0.25 -0.32
C THR A 49 11.20 0.21 0.88
N SER A 50 12.46 0.55 0.64
CA SER A 50 13.34 1.04 1.69
C SER A 50 12.81 2.31 2.33
N GLN A 51 12.38 3.25 1.53
CA GLN A 51 11.87 4.51 2.04
C GLN A 51 10.57 4.33 2.81
N ILE A 52 9.69 3.50 2.28
CA ILE A 52 8.42 3.22 2.94
C ILE A 52 8.67 2.59 4.32
N LYS A 53 9.56 1.60 4.35
CA LYS A 53 9.89 0.94 5.62
C LYS A 53 10.43 1.95 6.63
N LYS A 54 11.30 2.83 6.19
CA LYS A 54 11.96 3.79 7.06
C LYS A 54 10.97 4.75 7.69
N LEU A 55 9.97 5.16 6.95
CA LEU A 55 9.03 6.19 7.39
C LEU A 55 7.78 5.63 8.06
N THR A 56 7.43 4.38 7.80
CA THR A 56 6.18 3.84 8.33
C THR A 56 6.25 3.60 9.82
N ASP A 57 5.34 4.23 10.55
CA ASP A 57 5.24 4.01 11.99
C ASP A 57 3.93 3.35 12.39
N GLN A 58 3.02 3.15 11.45
CA GLN A 58 1.74 2.51 11.76
C GLN A 58 1.20 1.84 10.49
N ILE A 59 0.55 0.70 10.65
CA ILE A 59 -0.04 -0.05 9.55
C ILE A 59 -1.49 -0.35 9.86
N GLU A 60 -2.33 -0.24 8.83
CA GLU A 60 -3.73 -0.61 8.92
C GLU A 60 -4.05 -1.53 7.76
N THR A 61 -4.84 -2.58 8.01
CA THR A 61 -5.19 -3.52 6.95
C THR A 61 -6.69 -3.74 6.89
N PHE A 62 -7.19 -4.05 5.68
CA PHE A 62 -8.59 -4.34 5.44
C PHE A 62 -8.69 -5.62 4.64
N THR A 63 -9.35 -6.63 5.19
CA THR A 63 -9.56 -7.90 4.50
C THR A 63 -10.67 -7.74 3.47
N THR A 64 -10.48 -8.34 2.29
CA THR A 64 -11.50 -8.39 1.26
C THR A 64 -11.76 -9.85 0.91
N LYS A 65 -12.83 -10.11 0.15
CA LYS A 65 -13.18 -11.47 -0.23
C LYS A 65 -12.21 -12.08 -1.22
N ASN A 66 -11.68 -11.25 -2.10
CA ASN A 66 -10.78 -11.72 -3.14
C ASN A 66 -9.93 -10.58 -3.65
N GLU A 67 -9.09 -10.87 -4.63
CA GLU A 67 -8.19 -9.87 -5.18
C GLU A 67 -8.90 -8.77 -5.95
N VAL A 68 -10.00 -9.09 -6.58
CA VAL A 68 -10.75 -8.09 -7.34
C VAL A 68 -11.31 -7.03 -6.40
N GLU A 69 -11.87 -7.47 -5.29
CA GLU A 69 -12.39 -6.56 -4.29
C GLU A 69 -11.26 -5.71 -3.70
N ALA A 70 -10.10 -6.33 -3.48
CA ALA A 70 -8.95 -5.60 -2.98
C ALA A 70 -8.51 -4.52 -3.97
N LEU A 71 -8.52 -4.84 -5.25
CA LEU A 71 -8.14 -3.87 -6.26
C LEU A 71 -9.09 -2.68 -6.27
N LEU A 72 -10.37 -2.96 -6.23
CA LEU A 72 -11.37 -1.89 -6.24
C LEU A 72 -11.25 -0.99 -5.00
N LEU A 73 -11.07 -1.60 -3.86
CA LEU A 73 -10.90 -0.85 -2.63
C LEU A 73 -9.61 -0.03 -2.66
N GLU A 74 -8.52 -0.61 -3.13
CA GLU A 74 -7.26 0.10 -3.25
C GLU A 74 -7.40 1.35 -4.12
N GLN A 75 -8.02 1.19 -5.29
CA GLN A 75 -8.18 2.31 -6.21
C GLN A 75 -9.01 3.42 -5.60
N MET A 76 -10.08 3.05 -4.92
CA MET A 76 -10.93 4.03 -4.26
C MET A 76 -10.16 4.79 -3.18
N LEU A 77 -9.43 4.07 -2.36
CA LEU A 77 -8.70 4.69 -1.26
C LEU A 77 -7.56 5.58 -1.75
N ILE A 78 -6.88 5.17 -2.80
CA ILE A 78 -5.83 5.99 -3.39
C ILE A 78 -6.41 7.28 -3.93
N ARG A 79 -7.55 7.18 -4.59
CA ARG A 79 -8.21 8.36 -5.15
C ARG A 79 -8.63 9.34 -4.06
N GLU A 80 -9.17 8.81 -2.97
CA GLU A 80 -9.65 9.65 -1.88
C GLU A 80 -8.53 10.26 -1.06
N ASN A 81 -7.48 9.51 -0.82
CA ASN A 81 -6.43 9.94 0.10
C ASN A 81 -5.17 10.47 -0.56
N LYS A 82 -4.97 10.14 -1.83
CA LYS A 82 -3.80 10.57 -2.60
C LYS A 82 -2.50 10.42 -1.83
N PRO A 83 -2.17 9.19 -1.40
CA PRO A 83 -0.98 9.00 -0.57
C PRO A 83 0.28 9.41 -1.31
N LYS A 84 1.18 10.01 -0.58
CA LYS A 84 2.40 10.58 -1.13
C LYS A 84 3.21 9.60 -1.99
N PHE A 85 3.45 8.40 -1.49
CA PHE A 85 4.29 7.46 -2.23
C PHE A 85 3.57 6.75 -3.37
N ASN A 86 2.26 6.73 -3.36
CA ASN A 86 1.53 6.23 -4.52
C ASN A 86 1.67 7.16 -5.71
N ILE A 87 1.83 8.43 -5.43
CA ILE A 87 1.96 9.44 -6.48
C ILE A 87 3.42 9.63 -6.89
N LEU A 88 4.31 9.77 -5.91
CA LEU A 88 5.71 10.09 -6.18
C LEU A 88 6.55 8.90 -6.63
N LEU A 89 6.29 7.71 -6.08
CA LEU A 89 7.15 6.56 -6.32
C LEU A 89 6.49 5.47 -7.13
N ARG A 90 5.52 5.81 -7.95
CA ARG A 90 4.92 4.81 -8.82
C ARG A 90 5.94 4.37 -9.85
N ASP A 91 5.98 3.07 -10.08
CA ASP A 91 6.94 2.48 -10.99
C ASP A 91 6.30 1.82 -12.20
N ASP A 92 4.99 1.80 -12.26
CA ASP A 92 4.26 1.25 -13.39
C ASP A 92 3.97 2.35 -14.39
N LYS A 93 4.58 2.26 -15.55
CA LYS A 93 4.46 3.31 -16.54
C LYS A 93 3.12 3.38 -17.25
N THR A 94 2.40 2.29 -17.30
CA THR A 94 1.11 2.28 -17.97
C THR A 94 0.00 2.78 -17.07
N TYR A 95 0.16 2.53 -15.81
CA TYR A 95 -0.81 2.89 -14.82
C TYR A 95 -1.11 4.39 -14.76
N PRO A 96 -0.12 5.24 -14.71
CA PRO A 96 -0.35 6.67 -14.55
C PRO A 96 -1.18 7.29 -15.66
N TYR A 97 -1.03 6.76 -16.84
CA TYR A 97 -1.73 7.32 -17.98
C TYR A 97 -3.24 7.24 -17.83
N ILE A 98 -3.74 6.05 -17.55
CA ILE A 98 -5.16 5.84 -17.37
C ILE A 98 -5.65 6.53 -16.12
N TYR A 99 -4.85 6.48 -15.11
CA TYR A 99 -5.17 7.06 -13.83
C TYR A 99 -5.34 8.58 -13.92
N LEU A 100 -4.45 9.23 -14.64
CA LEU A 100 -4.53 10.66 -14.81
C LEU A 100 -5.78 11.05 -15.58
N SER A 101 -6.18 10.26 -16.55
CA SER A 101 -7.41 10.47 -17.27
C SER A 101 -8.59 10.51 -16.33
N LEU A 102 -8.63 9.60 -15.41
CA LEU A 102 -9.72 9.52 -14.44
C LEU A 102 -9.71 10.70 -13.49
N ILE A 103 -8.54 11.15 -13.13
CA ILE A 103 -8.42 12.25 -12.20
C ILE A 103 -8.95 13.55 -12.78
N HIS A 104 -8.79 13.73 -14.07
CA HIS A 104 -9.23 14.94 -14.72
C HIS A 104 -10.73 15.01 -14.90
N ILE A 105 -11.37 13.94 -14.71
CA ILE A 105 -12.82 13.91 -14.75
C ILE A 105 -13.40 14.23 -13.40
#